data_1a84791dd00dabda22e1db4e1eb08d38
#
_entry.id   1a84791dd00dabda22e1db4e1eb08d38
#
_cell.length_a   1.000
_cell.length_b   1.000
_cell.length_c   1.000
_cell.angle_alpha   90.00
_cell.angle_beta   90.00
_cell.angle_gamma   90.00
#
_symmetry.space_group_name_H-M   'P 1'
#
loop_
_entity.id
_entity.type
_entity.pdbx_description
1 polymer ?
#
loop_
_entity_poly.entity_id
_entity_poly.type
_entity_poly.pdbx_seq_one_letter_code
_entity_poly.pdbx_strand_id
1 'polypeptide(L)'
;MRAIASNEFCAYFQPQVNTQSNVVGAEALIRWNHPQRGLIAANEFIPIAEQYGFIQKLQNIVLHDICILINELKANAIIDNSFSVSINISQSQFNSSNLKGELFNIINKFDIRASQIKLEITESMLSSDIDYTIRQMKELIAAGFLFSIDDFGTGYSCLAYLSAFPVKELKIDKSFIDKILDSTVGFNIAQTIISLGKSLNLEVVAEGVETTEQYDLLKKMNIDAMQGYLIARPMDKEGYAKWHSANTNAQ
;
A
#
# COMPACT_ATOMS: atom_id res chain seq x y z
N MET A 1 1.98 -21.63 -12.98
CA MET A 1 3.27 -22.28 -12.62
C MET A 1 4.41 -21.88 -13.55
N ARG A 2 4.29 -22.00 -14.88
CA ARG A 2 5.37 -21.65 -15.83
C ARG A 2 5.83 -20.18 -15.66
N ALA A 3 4.92 -19.24 -15.66
CA ALA A 3 5.23 -17.81 -15.55
C ALA A 3 6.02 -17.43 -14.25
N ILE A 4 5.70 -18.08 -13.11
CA ILE A 4 6.47 -17.89 -11.86
C ILE A 4 7.90 -18.44 -12.02
N ALA A 5 8.05 -19.62 -12.61
CA ALA A 5 9.36 -20.23 -12.84
C ALA A 5 10.21 -19.45 -13.87
N SER A 6 9.58 -18.73 -14.77
CA SER A 6 10.23 -17.88 -15.80
C SER A 6 10.49 -16.45 -15.32
N ASN A 7 10.27 -16.12 -14.03
CA ASN A 7 10.45 -14.79 -13.45
C ASN A 7 9.65 -13.68 -14.20
N GLU A 8 8.45 -14.02 -14.64
CA GLU A 8 7.60 -13.07 -15.36
C GLU A 8 6.87 -12.07 -14.43
N PHE A 9 6.87 -12.31 -13.12
CA PHE A 9 6.26 -11.43 -12.12
C PHE A 9 7.31 -10.58 -11.41
N CYS A 10 6.96 -9.31 -11.15
CA CYS A 10 7.80 -8.37 -10.41
C CYS A 10 6.93 -7.34 -9.68
N ALA A 11 7.52 -6.63 -8.71
CA ALA A 11 6.91 -5.48 -8.09
C ALA A 11 7.20 -4.21 -8.89
N TYR A 12 6.18 -3.35 -9.05
CA TYR A 12 6.29 -1.95 -9.41
C TYR A 12 6.00 -1.11 -8.19
N PHE A 13 6.64 0.02 -8.07
CA PHE A 13 6.55 0.87 -6.89
C PHE A 13 5.94 2.21 -7.26
N GLN A 14 4.92 2.63 -6.52
CA GLN A 14 4.30 3.94 -6.67
C GLN A 14 4.60 4.79 -5.44
N PRO A 15 5.19 5.99 -5.60
CA PRO A 15 5.56 6.82 -4.48
C PRO A 15 4.34 7.44 -3.79
N GLN A 16 4.46 7.57 -2.47
CA GLN A 16 3.57 8.34 -1.61
C GLN A 16 4.31 9.59 -1.13
N VAL A 17 3.68 10.75 -1.29
CA VAL A 17 4.28 12.04 -0.90
C VAL A 17 3.37 12.77 0.09
N ASN A 18 3.97 13.50 1.02
CA ASN A 18 3.23 14.40 1.91
C ASN A 18 2.88 15.73 1.22
N THR A 19 2.22 16.63 1.95
CA THR A 19 1.80 17.95 1.44
C THR A 19 2.95 18.90 1.13
N GLN A 20 4.18 18.58 1.56
CA GLN A 20 5.42 19.28 1.20
C GLN A 20 6.15 18.63 0.01
N SER A 21 5.54 17.64 -0.63
CA SER A 21 6.12 16.84 -1.71
C SER A 21 7.31 15.95 -1.29
N ASN A 22 7.54 15.75 0.00
CA ASN A 22 8.53 14.79 0.48
C ASN A 22 8.00 13.37 0.32
N VAL A 23 8.85 12.46 -0.16
CA VAL A 23 8.51 11.04 -0.25
C VAL A 23 8.47 10.44 1.15
N VAL A 24 7.31 9.89 1.54
CA VAL A 24 7.07 9.30 2.86
C VAL A 24 6.99 7.77 2.83
N GLY A 25 6.77 7.19 1.65
CA GLY A 25 6.66 5.74 1.45
C GLY A 25 6.48 5.38 -0.01
N ALA A 26 6.16 4.12 -0.23
CA ALA A 26 5.77 3.60 -1.53
C ALA A 26 4.76 2.47 -1.39
N GLU A 27 3.93 2.27 -2.40
CA GLU A 27 3.13 1.06 -2.54
C GLU A 27 3.75 0.13 -3.57
N ALA A 28 3.89 -1.15 -3.20
CA ALA A 28 4.37 -2.21 -4.08
C ALA A 28 3.21 -2.91 -4.77
N LEU A 29 3.15 -2.75 -6.07
CA LEU A 29 2.08 -3.22 -6.94
C LEU A 29 2.61 -4.34 -7.84
N ILE A 30 2.15 -5.56 -7.66
CA ILE A 30 2.58 -6.68 -8.50
C ILE A 30 2.19 -6.44 -9.96
N ARG A 31 3.10 -6.83 -10.87
CA ARG A 31 2.91 -6.79 -12.33
C ARG A 31 3.34 -8.12 -12.93
N TRP A 32 2.73 -8.46 -14.05
CA TRP A 32 3.09 -9.62 -14.86
C TRP A 32 3.65 -9.17 -16.20
N ASN A 33 4.94 -9.36 -16.39
CA ASN A 33 5.64 -9.14 -17.67
C ASN A 33 5.38 -10.32 -18.60
N HIS A 34 4.19 -10.33 -19.23
CA HIS A 34 3.80 -11.42 -20.11
C HIS A 34 4.53 -11.32 -21.47
N PRO A 35 5.20 -12.39 -21.94
CA PRO A 35 6.07 -12.32 -23.12
C PRO A 35 5.36 -11.92 -24.41
N GLN A 36 4.04 -12.11 -24.51
CA GLN A 36 3.25 -11.77 -25.70
C GLN A 36 2.29 -10.60 -25.47
N ARG A 37 1.82 -10.35 -24.24
CA ARG A 37 0.81 -9.35 -23.90
C ARG A 37 1.41 -8.08 -23.29
N GLY A 38 2.71 -8.07 -23.00
CA GLY A 38 3.36 -6.98 -22.30
C GLY A 38 3.01 -6.94 -20.81
N LEU A 39 3.02 -5.76 -20.23
CA LEU A 39 2.79 -5.55 -18.79
C LEU A 39 1.30 -5.67 -18.45
N ILE A 40 0.97 -6.64 -17.58
CA ILE A 40 -0.39 -6.92 -17.13
C ILE A 40 -0.55 -6.48 -15.67
N ALA A 41 -1.62 -5.75 -15.36
CA ALA A 41 -1.93 -5.28 -14.01
C ALA A 41 -2.54 -6.38 -13.12
N ALA A 42 -2.47 -6.19 -11.82
CA ALA A 42 -2.85 -7.16 -10.79
C ALA A 42 -4.31 -7.65 -10.90
N ASN A 43 -5.25 -6.76 -11.23
CA ASN A 43 -6.67 -7.06 -11.33
C ASN A 43 -7.01 -8.16 -12.35
N GLU A 44 -6.16 -8.40 -13.37
CA GLU A 44 -6.39 -9.44 -14.37
C GLU A 44 -6.00 -10.84 -13.89
N PHE A 45 -5.03 -10.98 -12.97
CA PHE A 45 -4.50 -12.29 -12.61
C PHE A 45 -4.57 -12.62 -11.12
N ILE A 46 -4.70 -11.65 -10.22
CA ILE A 46 -4.82 -11.91 -8.76
C ILE A 46 -6.02 -12.82 -8.44
N PRO A 47 -7.24 -12.60 -8.98
CA PRO A 47 -8.37 -13.50 -8.70
C PRO A 47 -8.09 -14.94 -9.13
N ILE A 48 -7.36 -15.11 -10.23
CA ILE A 48 -6.96 -16.44 -10.73
C ILE A 48 -5.91 -17.04 -9.78
N ALA A 49 -4.93 -16.25 -9.35
CA ALA A 49 -3.88 -16.71 -8.43
C ALA A 49 -4.46 -17.14 -7.08
N GLU A 50 -5.46 -16.45 -6.56
CA GLU A 50 -6.19 -16.83 -5.34
C GLU A 50 -6.94 -18.14 -5.54
N GLN A 51 -7.75 -18.25 -6.60
CA GLN A 51 -8.54 -19.44 -6.91
C GLN A 51 -7.67 -20.71 -7.00
N TYR A 52 -6.46 -20.59 -7.54
CA TYR A 52 -5.54 -21.73 -7.73
C TYR A 52 -4.44 -21.83 -6.66
N GLY A 53 -4.50 -21.01 -5.60
CA GLY A 53 -3.56 -21.08 -4.47
C GLY A 53 -2.13 -20.61 -4.78
N PHE A 54 -1.95 -19.73 -5.78
CA PHE A 54 -0.63 -19.19 -6.14
C PHE A 54 -0.34 -17.84 -5.50
N ILE A 55 -1.31 -17.24 -4.82
CA ILE A 55 -1.20 -15.87 -4.27
C ILE A 55 0.01 -15.76 -3.32
N GLN A 56 0.29 -16.77 -2.51
CA GLN A 56 1.43 -16.78 -1.59
C GLN A 56 2.79 -16.69 -2.33
N LYS A 57 2.92 -17.37 -3.48
CA LYS A 57 4.14 -17.30 -4.27
C LYS A 57 4.34 -15.92 -4.88
N LEU A 58 3.25 -15.28 -5.30
CA LEU A 58 3.27 -13.92 -5.85
C LEU A 58 3.62 -12.90 -4.76
N GLN A 59 3.05 -13.02 -3.56
CA GLN A 59 3.43 -12.19 -2.42
C GLN A 59 4.91 -12.31 -2.08
N ASN A 60 5.46 -13.52 -2.09
CA ASN A 60 6.87 -13.74 -1.80
C ASN A 60 7.78 -13.02 -2.82
N ILE A 61 7.38 -12.97 -4.11
CA ILE A 61 8.10 -12.22 -5.14
C ILE A 61 8.05 -10.72 -4.82
N VAL A 62 6.87 -10.17 -4.53
CA VAL A 62 6.72 -8.75 -4.21
C VAL A 62 7.53 -8.39 -2.96
N LEU A 63 7.44 -9.18 -1.89
CA LEU A 63 8.17 -8.92 -0.65
C LEU A 63 9.69 -9.00 -0.86
N HIS A 64 10.16 -9.93 -1.70
CA HIS A 64 11.57 -10.00 -2.09
C HIS A 64 12.03 -8.73 -2.81
N ASP A 65 11.25 -8.25 -3.78
CA ASP A 65 11.56 -7.02 -4.52
C ASP A 65 11.54 -5.79 -3.62
N ILE A 66 10.59 -5.70 -2.67
CA ILE A 66 10.55 -4.66 -1.63
C ILE A 66 11.86 -4.66 -0.82
N CYS A 67 12.30 -5.82 -0.37
CA CYS A 67 13.52 -5.93 0.43
C CYS A 67 14.76 -5.46 -0.35
N ILE A 68 14.85 -5.81 -1.63
CA ILE A 68 15.95 -5.35 -2.50
C ILE A 68 15.90 -3.83 -2.65
N LEU A 69 14.72 -3.25 -2.94
CA LEU A 69 14.57 -1.80 -3.08
C LEU A 69 14.98 -1.06 -1.81
N ILE A 70 14.47 -1.48 -0.63
CA ILE A 70 14.80 -0.83 0.64
C ILE A 70 16.31 -0.85 0.89
N ASN A 71 16.97 -1.98 0.64
CA ASN A 71 18.43 -2.09 0.82
C ASN A 71 19.20 -1.21 -0.17
N GLU A 72 18.77 -1.12 -1.42
CA GLU A 72 19.36 -0.23 -2.41
C GLU A 72 19.23 1.24 -2.01
N LEU A 73 18.04 1.66 -1.58
CA LEU A 73 17.78 3.03 -1.15
C LEU A 73 18.56 3.39 0.13
N LYS A 74 18.69 2.45 1.08
CA LYS A 74 19.52 2.63 2.29
C LYS A 74 21.00 2.74 1.97
N ALA A 75 21.52 1.87 1.09
CA ALA A 75 22.93 1.86 0.70
C ALA A 75 23.34 3.19 0.04
N ASN A 76 22.42 3.84 -0.65
CA ASN A 76 22.60 5.14 -1.27
C ASN A 76 22.24 6.33 -0.36
N ALA A 77 21.92 6.09 0.93
CA ALA A 77 21.51 7.09 1.91
C ALA A 77 20.28 7.95 1.46
N ILE A 78 19.39 7.36 0.64
CA ILE A 78 18.21 8.02 0.11
C ILE A 78 17.06 8.00 1.13
N ILE A 79 16.96 6.93 1.92
CA ILE A 79 15.93 6.72 2.94
C ILE A 79 16.56 6.43 4.29
N ASP A 80 15.79 6.70 5.33
CA ASP A 80 16.09 6.28 6.70
C ASP A 80 15.21 5.09 7.15
N ASN A 81 15.21 4.80 8.45
CA ASN A 81 14.45 3.71 9.02
C ASN A 81 12.94 4.01 9.19
N SER A 82 12.49 5.22 8.93
CA SER A 82 11.07 5.62 8.98
C SER A 82 10.34 5.30 7.68
N PHE A 83 11.08 5.20 6.57
CA PHE A 83 10.52 4.84 5.26
C PHE A 83 9.95 3.43 5.27
N SER A 84 8.72 3.29 4.81
CA SER A 84 8.04 2.00 4.69
C SER A 84 7.47 1.77 3.29
N VAL A 85 7.37 0.51 2.91
CA VAL A 85 6.74 0.08 1.66
C VAL A 85 5.50 -0.74 1.99
N SER A 86 4.39 -0.35 1.39
CA SER A 86 3.12 -1.06 1.52
C SER A 86 3.06 -2.26 0.58
N ILE A 87 2.43 -3.34 1.07
CA ILE A 87 2.14 -4.54 0.29
C ILE A 87 0.70 -5.00 0.56
N ASN A 88 -0.04 -5.25 -0.50
CA ASN A 88 -1.40 -5.76 -0.42
C ASN A 88 -1.43 -7.21 0.09
N ILE A 89 -2.32 -7.49 1.04
CA ILE A 89 -2.55 -8.82 1.62
C ILE A 89 -3.97 -9.26 1.29
N SER A 90 -4.11 -10.43 0.66
CA SER A 90 -5.43 -11.00 0.41
C SER A 90 -6.07 -11.60 1.66
N GLN A 91 -7.40 -11.75 1.64
CA GLN A 91 -8.14 -12.40 2.73
C GLN A 91 -7.61 -13.81 3.05
N SER A 92 -7.29 -14.59 2.01
CA SER A 92 -6.77 -15.96 2.18
C SER A 92 -5.41 -16.00 2.86
N GLN A 93 -4.56 -15.03 2.53
CA GLN A 93 -3.24 -14.88 3.15
C GLN A 93 -3.34 -14.39 4.60
N PHE A 94 -4.18 -13.39 4.84
CA PHE A 94 -4.41 -12.86 6.19
C PHE A 94 -4.94 -13.94 7.15
N ASN A 95 -5.77 -14.84 6.66
CA ASN A 95 -6.31 -15.97 7.44
C ASN A 95 -5.32 -17.14 7.57
N SER A 96 -4.13 -17.07 6.94
CA SER A 96 -3.11 -18.10 7.09
C SER A 96 -2.48 -18.06 8.49
N SER A 97 -2.49 -19.18 9.20
CA SER A 97 -1.81 -19.30 10.49
C SER A 97 -0.29 -19.12 10.43
N ASN A 98 0.28 -19.15 9.23
CA ASN A 98 1.73 -19.04 9.01
C ASN A 98 2.17 -17.69 8.41
N LEU A 99 1.25 -16.73 8.19
CA LEU A 99 1.58 -15.45 7.55
C LEU A 99 2.80 -14.77 8.17
N LYS A 100 2.83 -14.68 9.51
CA LYS A 100 3.97 -14.10 10.24
C LYS A 100 5.30 -14.79 9.90
N GLY A 101 5.31 -16.14 9.93
CA GLY A 101 6.52 -16.92 9.61
C GLY A 101 6.98 -16.71 8.17
N GLU A 102 6.05 -16.64 7.23
CA GLU A 102 6.32 -16.41 5.81
C GLU A 102 6.93 -15.03 5.55
N LEU A 103 6.38 -13.98 6.17
CA LEU A 103 6.93 -12.63 6.09
C LEU A 103 8.35 -12.58 6.66
N PHE A 104 8.58 -13.12 7.88
CA PHE A 104 9.90 -13.14 8.52
C PHE A 104 10.93 -13.98 7.77
N ASN A 105 10.53 -15.07 7.14
CA ASN A 105 11.44 -15.90 6.32
C ASN A 105 12.07 -15.11 5.16
N ILE A 106 11.43 -14.04 4.70
CA ILE A 106 11.96 -13.21 3.63
C ILE A 106 12.70 -12.01 4.21
N ILE A 107 12.05 -11.19 5.05
CA ILE A 107 12.66 -9.93 5.52
C ILE A 107 13.96 -10.15 6.31
N ASN A 108 14.06 -11.25 7.08
CA ASN A 108 15.28 -11.59 7.82
C ASN A 108 16.48 -11.91 6.92
N LYS A 109 16.26 -12.45 5.71
CA LYS A 109 17.34 -12.71 4.76
C LYS A 109 18.00 -11.44 4.23
N PHE A 110 17.27 -10.33 4.30
CA PHE A 110 17.70 -9.03 3.78
C PHE A 110 18.01 -8.02 4.89
N ASP A 111 17.90 -8.42 6.16
CA ASP A 111 18.06 -7.55 7.32
C ASP A 111 17.11 -6.33 7.28
N ILE A 112 15.86 -6.55 6.84
CA ILE A 112 14.82 -5.53 6.79
C ILE A 112 14.03 -5.55 8.09
N ARG A 113 13.80 -4.36 8.67
CA ARG A 113 12.94 -4.22 9.85
C ARG A 113 11.48 -4.41 9.47
N ALA A 114 10.73 -5.13 10.28
CA ALA A 114 9.29 -5.32 10.05
C ALA A 114 8.52 -3.99 9.96
N SER A 115 8.97 -2.93 10.66
CA SER A 115 8.40 -1.58 10.61
C SER A 115 8.57 -0.87 9.25
N GLN A 116 9.38 -1.40 8.35
CA GLN A 116 9.52 -0.91 6.99
C GLN A 116 8.56 -1.60 6.00
N ILE A 117 7.76 -2.55 6.49
CA ILE A 117 6.72 -3.24 5.74
C ILE A 117 5.37 -2.87 6.32
N LYS A 118 4.51 -2.26 5.49
CA LYS A 118 3.14 -1.92 5.82
C LYS A 118 2.21 -2.91 5.10
N LEU A 119 1.37 -3.60 5.84
CA LEU A 119 0.43 -4.59 5.32
C LEU A 119 -0.89 -3.89 5.01
N GLU A 120 -1.29 -3.87 3.74
CA GLU A 120 -2.56 -3.28 3.31
C GLU A 120 -3.64 -4.33 3.27
N ILE A 121 -4.75 -4.06 3.94
CA ILE A 121 -5.94 -4.90 3.98
C ILE A 121 -7.15 -4.07 3.58
N THR A 122 -8.04 -4.64 2.78
CA THR A 122 -9.24 -3.93 2.35
C THR A 122 -10.26 -3.78 3.47
N GLU A 123 -11.11 -2.75 3.40
CA GLU A 123 -12.20 -2.55 4.37
C GLU A 123 -13.09 -3.79 4.52
N SER A 124 -13.36 -4.50 3.42
CA SER A 124 -14.21 -5.71 3.43
C SER A 124 -13.64 -6.85 4.28
N MET A 125 -12.30 -6.95 4.40
CA MET A 125 -11.65 -7.97 5.22
C MET A 125 -11.90 -7.77 6.72
N LEU A 126 -12.17 -6.54 7.15
CA LEU A 126 -12.41 -6.21 8.56
C LEU A 126 -13.76 -6.71 9.08
N SER A 127 -14.72 -6.97 8.20
CA SER A 127 -16.10 -7.28 8.57
C SER A 127 -16.40 -8.76 8.81
N SER A 128 -15.51 -9.69 8.43
CA SER A 128 -15.79 -11.13 8.43
C SER A 128 -15.78 -11.77 9.83
N ASP A 129 -14.76 -11.48 10.63
CA ASP A 129 -14.60 -11.88 12.04
C ASP A 129 -13.71 -10.85 12.73
N ILE A 130 -14.34 -9.86 13.36
CA ILE A 130 -13.64 -8.70 13.94
C ILE A 130 -12.66 -9.13 15.02
N ASP A 131 -13.04 -10.03 15.93
CA ASP A 131 -12.18 -10.46 17.03
C ASP A 131 -10.96 -11.24 16.53
N TYR A 132 -11.16 -12.10 15.54
CA TYR A 132 -10.06 -12.82 14.90
C TYR A 132 -9.13 -11.84 14.19
N THR A 133 -9.66 -10.92 13.41
CA THR A 133 -8.91 -9.90 12.66
C THR A 133 -8.05 -9.07 13.62
N ILE A 134 -8.63 -8.56 14.71
CA ILE A 134 -7.88 -7.76 15.71
C ILE A 134 -6.76 -8.59 16.35
N ARG A 135 -7.00 -9.87 16.68
CA ARG A 135 -5.94 -10.72 17.26
C ARG A 135 -4.79 -10.92 16.30
N GLN A 136 -5.06 -11.27 15.04
CA GLN A 136 -4.05 -11.44 13.98
C GLN A 136 -3.24 -10.16 13.75
N MET A 137 -3.92 -9.00 13.67
CA MET A 137 -3.24 -7.71 13.55
C MET A 137 -2.32 -7.43 14.73
N LYS A 138 -2.80 -7.64 15.96
CA LYS A 138 -2.00 -7.43 17.19
C LYS A 138 -0.75 -8.30 17.22
N GLU A 139 -0.83 -9.56 16.77
CA GLU A 139 0.34 -10.46 16.69
C GLU A 139 1.38 -9.96 15.68
N LEU A 140 0.95 -9.46 14.52
CA LEU A 140 1.85 -8.93 13.51
C LEU A 140 2.43 -7.56 13.92
N ILE A 141 1.64 -6.71 14.56
CA ILE A 141 2.11 -5.42 15.10
C ILE A 141 3.09 -5.63 16.26
N ALA A 142 2.84 -6.58 17.15
CA ALA A 142 3.79 -6.94 18.19
C ALA A 142 5.12 -7.46 17.61
N ALA A 143 5.09 -7.97 16.39
CA ALA A 143 6.27 -8.37 15.62
C ALA A 143 6.91 -7.20 14.84
N GLY A 144 6.30 -6.00 14.87
CA GLY A 144 6.82 -4.76 14.31
C GLY A 144 6.21 -4.33 12.97
N PHE A 145 5.34 -5.12 12.34
CA PHE A 145 4.68 -4.72 11.09
C PHE A 145 3.70 -3.58 11.30
N LEU A 146 3.50 -2.78 10.24
CA LEU A 146 2.48 -1.73 10.20
C LEU A 146 1.26 -2.20 9.42
N PHE A 147 0.10 -1.58 9.68
CA PHE A 147 -1.13 -1.85 8.94
C PHE A 147 -1.75 -0.58 8.38
N SER A 148 -2.28 -0.70 7.16
CA SER A 148 -3.14 0.27 6.50
C SER A 148 -4.46 -0.37 6.09
N ILE A 149 -5.55 0.39 6.14
CA ILE A 149 -6.83 -0.01 5.57
C ILE A 149 -6.92 0.61 4.18
N ASP A 150 -7.11 -0.26 3.19
CA ASP A 150 -7.24 0.09 1.79
C ASP A 150 -8.71 0.17 1.32
N ASP A 151 -8.96 0.87 0.21
CA ASP A 151 -10.29 1.07 -0.40
C ASP A 151 -11.35 1.62 0.58
N PHE A 152 -10.93 2.45 1.57
CA PHE A 152 -11.83 2.89 2.63
C PHE A 152 -12.96 3.79 2.10
N GLY A 153 -14.19 3.44 2.52
CA GLY A 153 -15.43 4.12 2.15
C GLY A 153 -16.20 3.42 1.03
N THR A 154 -15.65 2.37 0.41
CA THR A 154 -16.34 1.61 -0.65
C THR A 154 -17.16 0.44 -0.10
N GLY A 155 -16.90 0.01 1.14
CA GLY A 155 -17.51 -1.13 1.80
C GLY A 155 -18.67 -0.77 2.74
N TYR A 156 -19.20 -1.80 3.39
CA TYR A 156 -20.15 -1.64 4.51
C TYR A 156 -19.35 -1.15 5.72
N SER A 157 -19.49 0.13 6.03
CA SER A 157 -18.72 0.86 7.04
C SER A 157 -18.53 0.07 8.35
N CYS A 158 -17.32 -0.40 8.58
CA CYS A 158 -16.90 -0.85 9.91
C CYS A 158 -16.57 0.34 10.84
N LEU A 159 -17.17 1.52 10.57
CA LEU A 159 -16.97 2.74 11.36
C LEU A 159 -17.11 2.54 12.86
N ALA A 160 -18.10 1.72 13.27
CA ALA A 160 -18.35 1.40 14.68
C ALA A 160 -17.17 0.70 15.36
N TYR A 161 -16.34 0.00 14.59
CA TYR A 161 -15.22 -0.79 15.10
C TYR A 161 -13.86 -0.24 14.68
N LEU A 162 -13.82 0.81 13.85
CA LEU A 162 -12.56 1.34 13.31
C LEU A 162 -11.56 1.71 14.42
N SER A 163 -12.06 2.27 15.53
CA SER A 163 -11.23 2.61 16.69
C SER A 163 -10.63 1.39 17.42
N ALA A 164 -11.16 0.20 17.18
CA ALA A 164 -10.66 -1.04 17.79
C ALA A 164 -9.54 -1.69 16.96
N PHE A 165 -9.44 -1.34 15.66
CA PHE A 165 -8.38 -1.88 14.81
C PHE A 165 -7.07 -1.14 15.04
N PRO A 166 -5.98 -1.87 15.29
CA PRO A 166 -4.69 -1.27 15.56
C PRO A 166 -3.95 -0.89 14.26
N VAL A 167 -4.57 -0.04 13.46
CA VAL A 167 -4.02 0.46 12.19
C VAL A 167 -3.29 1.78 12.38
N LYS A 168 -2.42 2.12 11.44
CA LYS A 168 -1.69 3.38 11.40
C LYS A 168 -2.25 4.33 10.34
N GLU A 169 -2.90 3.79 9.31
CA GLU A 169 -3.22 4.54 8.11
C GLU A 169 -4.56 4.11 7.51
N LEU A 170 -5.25 5.08 6.91
CA LEU A 170 -6.42 4.90 6.06
C LEU A 170 -6.11 5.42 4.66
N LYS A 171 -6.44 4.65 3.62
CA LYS A 171 -6.32 5.06 2.22
C LYS A 171 -7.72 5.39 1.68
N ILE A 172 -7.90 6.60 1.19
CA ILE A 172 -9.16 7.03 0.54
C ILE A 172 -9.13 6.48 -0.88
N ASP A 173 -10.12 5.65 -1.21
CA ASP A 173 -10.24 5.05 -2.54
C ASP A 173 -10.33 6.11 -3.66
N LYS A 174 -9.69 5.81 -4.78
CA LYS A 174 -9.64 6.64 -5.97
C LYS A 174 -11.02 7.12 -6.42
N SER A 175 -12.08 6.33 -6.30
CA SER A 175 -13.43 6.68 -6.76
C SER A 175 -14.01 7.92 -6.08
N PHE A 176 -13.56 8.25 -4.86
CA PHE A 176 -13.92 9.48 -4.16
C PHE A 176 -13.06 10.65 -4.62
N ILE A 177 -11.77 10.41 -4.88
CA ILE A 177 -10.85 11.43 -5.36
C ILE A 177 -11.19 11.84 -6.80
N ASP A 178 -11.61 10.92 -7.66
CA ASP A 178 -12.09 11.21 -9.02
C ASP A 178 -13.28 12.19 -9.02
N LYS A 179 -14.11 12.16 -7.97
CA LYS A 179 -15.33 12.98 -7.85
C LYS A 179 -15.17 14.20 -6.94
N ILE A 180 -13.97 14.41 -6.38
CA ILE A 180 -13.77 15.41 -5.31
C ILE A 180 -14.00 16.85 -5.78
N LEU A 181 -13.78 17.14 -7.07
CA LEU A 181 -13.96 18.44 -7.68
C LEU A 181 -15.38 18.64 -8.24
N ASP A 182 -15.98 17.57 -8.75
CA ASP A 182 -17.21 17.64 -9.55
C ASP A 182 -18.49 17.37 -8.74
N SER A 183 -18.34 16.88 -7.51
CA SER A 183 -19.46 16.43 -6.69
C SER A 183 -19.32 16.90 -5.24
N THR A 184 -20.34 17.63 -4.76
CA THR A 184 -20.45 17.96 -3.33
C THR A 184 -20.42 16.69 -2.45
N VAL A 185 -20.96 15.58 -2.95
CA VAL A 185 -20.95 14.29 -2.23
C VAL A 185 -19.54 13.74 -2.17
N GLY A 186 -18.78 13.72 -3.29
CA GLY A 186 -17.38 13.27 -3.31
C GLY A 186 -16.49 14.09 -2.36
N PHE A 187 -16.63 15.42 -2.42
CA PHE A 187 -15.95 16.32 -1.49
C PHE A 187 -16.27 16.02 -0.02
N ASN A 188 -17.55 15.90 0.32
CA ASN A 188 -17.99 15.68 1.70
C ASN A 188 -17.52 14.31 2.23
N ILE A 189 -17.51 13.28 1.40
CA ILE A 189 -17.01 11.95 1.79
C ILE A 189 -15.52 12.04 2.08
N ALA A 190 -14.71 12.58 1.16
CA ALA A 190 -13.26 12.71 1.37
C ALA A 190 -12.96 13.53 2.64
N GLN A 191 -13.66 14.68 2.83
CA GLN A 191 -13.52 15.52 4.03
C GLN A 191 -13.89 14.76 5.31
N THR A 192 -14.94 13.95 5.26
CA THR A 192 -15.38 13.13 6.42
C THR A 192 -14.33 12.08 6.76
N ILE A 193 -13.77 11.37 5.76
CA ILE A 193 -12.73 10.36 5.98
C ILE A 193 -11.46 11.00 6.56
N ILE A 194 -11.03 12.15 6.03
CA ILE A 194 -9.88 12.88 6.56
C ILE A 194 -10.11 13.29 8.02
N SER A 195 -11.29 13.85 8.32
CA SER A 195 -11.65 14.25 9.69
C SER A 195 -11.71 13.08 10.65
N LEU A 196 -12.23 11.94 10.20
CA LEU A 196 -12.30 10.69 10.95
C LEU A 196 -10.88 10.16 11.26
N GLY A 197 -10.02 10.04 10.24
CA GLY A 197 -8.63 9.61 10.43
C GLY A 197 -7.91 10.45 11.49
N LYS A 198 -8.04 11.76 11.39
CA LYS A 198 -7.46 12.69 12.38
C LYS A 198 -8.01 12.49 13.80
N SER A 199 -9.32 12.28 13.93
CA SER A 199 -9.95 12.05 15.23
C SER A 199 -9.47 10.76 15.91
N LEU A 200 -9.02 9.78 15.10
CA LEU A 200 -8.48 8.50 15.53
C LEU A 200 -6.95 8.46 15.58
N ASN A 201 -6.27 9.58 15.29
CA ASN A 201 -4.80 9.67 15.16
C ASN A 201 -4.24 8.70 14.11
N LEU A 202 -4.94 8.54 12.99
CA LEU A 202 -4.50 7.78 11.84
C LEU A 202 -3.98 8.72 10.76
N GLU A 203 -2.95 8.30 10.04
CA GLU A 203 -2.53 8.95 8.81
C GLU A 203 -3.56 8.68 7.70
N VAL A 204 -3.84 9.67 6.87
CA VAL A 204 -4.79 9.53 5.76
C VAL A 204 -4.07 9.77 4.44
N VAL A 205 -4.16 8.77 3.55
CA VAL A 205 -3.57 8.81 2.20
C VAL A 205 -4.68 8.93 1.18
N ALA A 206 -4.58 9.88 0.25
CA ALA A 206 -5.48 9.96 -0.89
C ALA A 206 -4.89 9.22 -2.09
N GLU A 207 -5.68 8.34 -2.68
CA GLU A 207 -5.29 7.56 -3.85
C GLU A 207 -5.83 8.13 -5.16
N GLY A 208 -5.11 7.87 -6.24
CA GLY A 208 -5.56 8.25 -7.58
C GLY A 208 -5.55 9.75 -7.83
N VAL A 209 -4.65 10.51 -7.20
CA VAL A 209 -4.49 11.94 -7.49
C VAL A 209 -3.90 12.11 -8.89
N GLU A 210 -4.69 12.66 -9.82
CA GLU A 210 -4.33 12.78 -11.24
C GLU A 210 -4.20 14.22 -11.71
N THR A 211 -4.79 15.21 -10.99
CA THR A 211 -4.75 16.61 -11.38
C THR A 211 -4.18 17.53 -10.30
N THR A 212 -3.64 18.67 -10.71
CA THR A 212 -3.14 19.70 -9.80
C THR A 212 -4.25 20.24 -8.90
N GLU A 213 -5.45 20.37 -9.44
CA GLU A 213 -6.62 20.88 -8.70
C GLU A 213 -7.02 19.92 -7.57
N GLN A 214 -6.99 18.59 -7.81
CA GLN A 214 -7.20 17.58 -6.77
C GLN A 214 -6.12 17.68 -5.69
N TYR A 215 -4.85 17.77 -6.10
CA TYR A 215 -3.71 17.90 -5.19
C TYR A 215 -3.84 19.14 -4.28
N ASP A 216 -4.13 20.31 -4.87
CA ASP A 216 -4.26 21.57 -4.14
C ASP A 216 -5.46 21.56 -3.18
N LEU A 217 -6.55 20.91 -3.57
CA LEU A 217 -7.74 20.77 -2.72
C LEU A 217 -7.43 19.85 -1.53
N LEU A 218 -6.84 18.69 -1.76
CA LEU A 218 -6.45 17.74 -0.71
C LEU A 218 -5.44 18.35 0.27
N LYS A 219 -4.50 19.13 -0.23
CA LYS A 219 -3.57 19.92 0.60
C LYS A 219 -4.28 20.90 1.51
N LYS A 220 -5.31 21.63 0.99
CA LYS A 220 -6.15 22.54 1.81
C LYS A 220 -7.00 21.79 2.84
N MET A 221 -7.36 20.53 2.56
CA MET A 221 -8.07 19.65 3.48
C MET A 221 -7.14 19.05 4.55
N ASN A 222 -5.84 19.38 4.52
CA ASN A 222 -4.81 18.87 5.42
C ASN A 222 -4.67 17.35 5.37
N ILE A 223 -4.67 16.76 4.19
CA ILE A 223 -4.31 15.34 4.00
C ILE A 223 -2.87 15.07 4.46
N ASP A 224 -2.57 13.87 4.91
CA ASP A 224 -1.22 13.53 5.38
C ASP A 224 -0.31 13.10 4.22
N ALA A 225 -0.83 12.26 3.31
CA ALA A 225 -0.09 11.84 2.12
C ALA A 225 -1.01 11.68 0.90
N MET A 226 -0.40 11.64 -0.28
CA MET A 226 -1.07 11.50 -1.56
C MET A 226 -0.29 10.55 -2.46
N GLN A 227 -1.03 9.80 -3.27
CA GLN A 227 -0.52 8.88 -4.28
C GLN A 227 -1.35 9.01 -5.55
N GLY A 228 -0.72 9.02 -6.71
CA GLY A 228 -1.45 9.09 -7.98
C GLY A 228 -0.55 9.44 -9.16
N TYR A 229 -1.14 9.44 -10.36
CA TYR A 229 -0.41 9.65 -11.61
C TYR A 229 0.12 11.08 -11.77
N LEU A 230 -0.42 12.04 -11.06
CA LEU A 230 0.14 13.39 -10.99
C LEU A 230 1.55 13.38 -10.37
N ILE A 231 1.76 12.55 -9.35
CA ILE A 231 3.04 12.41 -8.64
C ILE A 231 3.98 11.54 -9.46
N ALA A 232 3.61 10.28 -9.66
CA ALA A 232 4.28 9.36 -10.57
C ALA A 232 3.41 8.11 -10.83
N ARG A 233 3.55 7.53 -12.01
CA ARG A 233 3.00 6.21 -12.29
C ARG A 233 3.80 5.13 -11.57
N PRO A 234 3.21 3.96 -11.27
CA PRO A 234 3.99 2.82 -10.79
C PRO A 234 5.14 2.51 -11.75
N MET A 235 6.33 2.34 -11.22
CA MET A 235 7.56 2.09 -11.98
C MET A 235 8.32 0.90 -11.40
N ASP A 236 9.17 0.30 -12.19
CA ASP A 236 10.03 -0.77 -11.70
C ASP A 236 11.02 -0.26 -10.64
N LYS A 237 11.71 -1.18 -10.00
CA LYS A 237 12.63 -0.88 -8.90
C LYS A 237 13.70 0.14 -9.28
N GLU A 238 14.31 -0.01 -10.45
CA GLU A 238 15.37 0.89 -10.92
C GLU A 238 14.82 2.29 -11.23
N GLY A 239 13.64 2.34 -11.87
CA GLY A 239 12.92 3.58 -12.14
C GLY A 239 12.57 4.31 -10.84
N TYR A 240 12.08 3.58 -9.83
CA TYR A 240 11.74 4.15 -8.52
C TYR A 240 12.96 4.72 -7.80
N ALA A 241 14.07 4.00 -7.76
CA ALA A 241 15.30 4.47 -7.11
C ALA A 241 15.84 5.75 -7.77
N LYS A 242 15.82 5.83 -9.11
CA LYS A 242 16.20 7.03 -9.85
C LYS A 242 15.24 8.19 -9.58
N TRP A 243 13.92 7.93 -9.64
CA TRP A 243 12.91 8.94 -9.40
C TRP A 243 13.01 9.49 -7.96
N HIS A 244 13.15 8.63 -6.97
CA HIS A 244 13.27 9.02 -5.55
C HIS A 244 14.51 9.90 -5.34
N SER A 245 15.68 9.49 -5.85
CA SER A 245 16.92 10.27 -5.74
C SER A 245 16.80 11.66 -6.36
N ALA A 246 16.13 11.77 -7.51
CA ALA A 246 15.94 13.05 -8.18
C ALA A 246 15.02 14.00 -7.40
N ASN A 247 14.00 13.45 -6.71
CA ASN A 247 13.03 14.26 -5.95
C ASN A 247 13.49 14.57 -4.51
N THR A 248 14.44 13.80 -3.95
CA THR A 248 15.04 14.11 -2.64
C THR A 248 16.10 15.20 -2.75
N ASN A 249 16.84 15.26 -3.87
CA ASN A 249 17.91 16.26 -4.09
C ASN A 249 17.41 17.62 -4.61
N ALA A 250 16.11 17.77 -4.89
CA ALA A 250 15.52 19.02 -5.38
C ALA A 250 15.04 19.96 -4.25
N GLN A 251 15.32 19.63 -3.01
CA GLN A 251 15.03 20.39 -1.80
C GLN A 251 16.32 20.92 -1.17
#